data_94c673b4d364dc4171dc19bc89672f4f
#
_entry.id   94c673b4d364dc4171dc19bc89672f4f
#
_cell.length_a   1.000
_cell.length_b   1.000
_cell.length_c   1.000
_cell.angle_alpha   90.00
_cell.angle_beta   90.00
_cell.angle_gamma   90.00
#
_symmetry.space_group_name_H-M   'P 1'
#
loop_
_entity.id
_entity.type
_entity.pdbx_description
1 polymer ?
#
loop_
_entity_poly.entity_id
_entity_poly.type
_entity_poly.pdbx_seq_one_letter_code
_entity_poly.pdbx_strand_id
1 'polypeptide(L)'
;MITQKFIQTGNPAGYSEDIELHRRLMGLEYLPEDEQGWTKPEIFSYPASPDLASRIDNRAVDFDKINHATSVLSERFDAVLVEGAGGLMVPLTPDCLTIDYIQHSGYPLVFVTSGRLGSVNHTLLSFEAIERRGISLHTVMYNLYPKGRTR
;
A
#
# COMPACT_ATOMS: atom_id res chain seq x y z
N MET A 1 -4.66 -15.32 6.54
CA MET A 1 -4.10 -14.00 6.16
C MET A 1 -4.46 -13.69 4.73
N ILE A 2 -4.77 -12.42 4.42
CA ILE A 2 -5.01 -11.91 3.06
C ILE A 2 -4.25 -10.61 2.84
N THR A 3 -3.92 -10.29 1.57
CA THR A 3 -3.29 -9.03 1.19
C THR A 3 -4.33 -8.10 0.55
N GLN A 4 -4.20 -6.81 0.81
CA GLN A 4 -4.99 -5.74 0.21
C GLN A 4 -4.06 -4.67 -0.37
N LYS A 5 -4.25 -4.33 -1.63
CA LYS A 5 -3.69 -3.13 -2.26
C LYS A 5 -4.74 -2.03 -2.17
N PHE A 6 -4.67 -1.17 -1.13
CA PHE A 6 -5.78 -0.27 -0.85
C PHE A 6 -5.99 0.80 -1.94
N ILE A 7 -4.92 1.19 -2.65
CA ILE A 7 -4.98 2.01 -3.87
C ILE A 7 -4.02 1.44 -4.91
N GLN A 8 -4.52 1.16 -6.10
CA GLN A 8 -3.77 0.82 -7.30
C GLN A 8 -3.79 2.00 -8.26
N THR A 9 -2.66 2.34 -8.87
CA THR A 9 -2.58 3.32 -9.96
C THR A 9 -1.95 2.72 -11.21
N GLY A 10 -2.21 3.30 -12.37
CA GLY A 10 -1.61 2.86 -13.63
C GLY A 10 -2.31 1.69 -14.29
N ASN A 11 -3.57 1.44 -13.96
CA ASN A 11 -4.31 0.34 -14.57
C ASN A 11 -5.68 0.75 -15.13
N PRO A 12 -5.75 1.11 -16.41
CA PRO A 12 -7.01 1.51 -17.05
C PRO A 12 -8.01 0.36 -17.21
N ALA A 13 -7.57 -0.89 -17.13
CA ALA A 13 -8.44 -2.07 -17.24
C ALA A 13 -9.15 -2.44 -15.94
N GLY A 14 -8.87 -1.73 -14.84
CA GLY A 14 -9.58 -1.92 -13.57
C GLY A 14 -9.21 -3.18 -12.79
N TYR A 15 -8.01 -3.75 -13.03
CA TYR A 15 -7.47 -4.85 -12.21
C TYR A 15 -6.24 -4.40 -11.43
N SER A 16 -5.72 -5.24 -10.55
CA SER A 16 -4.50 -4.94 -9.78
C SER A 16 -3.43 -5.99 -10.05
N GLU A 17 -2.36 -5.57 -10.72
CA GLU A 17 -1.18 -6.42 -10.96
C GLU A 17 -0.54 -6.86 -9.64
N ASP A 18 -0.57 -5.99 -8.61
CA ASP A 18 -0.04 -6.30 -7.30
C ASP A 18 -0.84 -7.44 -6.64
N ILE A 19 -2.18 -7.40 -6.71
CA ILE A 19 -3.02 -8.48 -6.15
C ILE A 19 -2.81 -9.80 -6.93
N GLU A 20 -2.70 -9.75 -8.26
CA GLU A 20 -2.37 -10.94 -9.05
C GLU A 20 -1.01 -11.54 -8.65
N LEU A 21 0.00 -10.68 -8.46
CA LEU A 21 1.30 -11.11 -7.99
C LEU A 21 1.22 -11.71 -6.59
N HIS A 22 0.47 -11.07 -5.67
CA HIS A 22 0.28 -11.58 -4.31
C HIS A 22 -0.35 -12.97 -4.32
N ARG A 23 -1.42 -13.20 -5.08
CA ARG A 23 -2.07 -14.51 -5.17
C ARG A 23 -1.12 -15.57 -5.70
N ARG A 24 -0.38 -15.26 -6.76
CA ARG A 24 0.64 -16.16 -7.31
C ARG A 24 1.73 -16.51 -6.29
N LEU A 25 2.23 -15.53 -5.53
CA LEU A 25 3.24 -15.76 -4.49
C LEU A 25 2.69 -16.56 -3.30
N MET A 26 1.42 -16.42 -3.00
CA MET A 26 0.72 -17.19 -1.97
C MET A 26 0.32 -18.60 -2.44
N GLY A 27 0.49 -18.93 -3.72
CA GLY A 27 0.04 -20.20 -4.30
C GLY A 27 -1.48 -20.31 -4.38
N LEU A 28 -2.17 -19.19 -4.49
CA LEU A 28 -3.63 -19.09 -4.55
C LEU A 28 -4.07 -18.64 -5.95
N GLU A 29 -5.27 -19.05 -6.33
CA GLU A 29 -6.01 -18.44 -7.42
C GLU A 29 -6.71 -17.15 -6.97
N TYR A 30 -7.41 -16.50 -7.90
CA TYR A 30 -8.20 -15.31 -7.60
C TYR A 30 -9.35 -15.68 -6.66
N LEU A 31 -9.50 -14.94 -5.56
CA LEU A 31 -10.49 -15.23 -4.52
C LEU A 31 -11.78 -14.44 -4.74
N PRO A 32 -12.91 -14.88 -4.16
CA PRO A 32 -14.15 -14.11 -4.20
C PRO A 32 -14.00 -12.67 -3.71
N GLU A 33 -13.12 -12.43 -2.72
CA GLU A 33 -12.77 -11.10 -2.19
C GLU A 33 -12.08 -10.21 -3.22
N ASP A 34 -11.33 -10.81 -4.14
CA ASP A 34 -10.69 -10.10 -5.26
C ASP A 34 -11.73 -9.70 -6.31
N GLU A 35 -12.69 -10.58 -6.61
CA GLU A 35 -13.79 -10.32 -7.53
C GLU A 35 -14.72 -9.22 -6.99
N GLN A 36 -15.00 -9.23 -5.68
CA GLN A 36 -15.78 -8.19 -5.00
C GLN A 36 -15.05 -6.84 -4.90
N GLY A 37 -13.75 -6.81 -5.20
CA GLY A 37 -12.93 -5.61 -5.14
C GLY A 37 -12.46 -5.21 -3.74
N TRP A 38 -12.71 -6.02 -2.70
CA TRP A 38 -12.29 -5.67 -1.33
C TRP A 38 -10.77 -5.68 -1.14
N THR A 39 -10.06 -6.48 -1.92
CA THR A 39 -8.58 -6.50 -1.88
C THR A 39 -7.93 -5.39 -2.72
N LYS A 40 -8.71 -4.68 -3.52
CA LYS A 40 -8.27 -3.57 -4.39
C LYS A 40 -9.37 -2.50 -4.51
N PRO A 41 -9.79 -1.88 -3.40
CA PRO A 41 -10.97 -1.02 -3.38
C PRO A 41 -10.86 0.21 -4.28
N GLU A 42 -9.66 0.78 -4.43
CA GLU A 42 -9.45 1.94 -5.31
C GLU A 42 -8.44 1.63 -6.43
N ILE A 43 -8.87 1.83 -7.68
CA ILE A 43 -8.02 1.66 -8.87
C ILE A 43 -8.14 2.90 -9.74
N PHE A 44 -7.01 3.53 -10.05
CA PHE A 44 -6.91 4.68 -10.95
C PHE A 44 -6.18 4.30 -12.23
N SER A 45 -6.59 4.90 -13.36
CA SER A 45 -6.10 4.54 -14.68
C SER A 45 -4.67 5.01 -14.93
N TYR A 46 -4.28 6.15 -14.38
CA TYR A 46 -3.01 6.80 -14.69
C TYR A 46 -1.88 6.38 -13.73
N PRO A 47 -0.65 6.06 -14.24
CA PRO A 47 0.48 5.64 -13.43
C PRO A 47 1.17 6.84 -12.77
N ALA A 48 0.63 7.31 -11.65
CA ALA A 48 1.14 8.41 -10.87
C ALA A 48 0.85 8.23 -9.38
N SER A 49 1.16 9.25 -8.55
CA SER A 49 0.66 9.29 -7.18
C SER A 49 -0.87 9.26 -7.16
N PRO A 50 -1.50 8.66 -6.13
CA PRO A 50 -2.96 8.62 -6.02
C PRO A 50 -3.63 9.99 -6.20
N ASP A 51 -3.08 11.05 -5.61
CA ASP A 51 -3.58 12.42 -5.78
C ASP A 51 -3.61 12.86 -7.26
N LEU A 52 -2.52 12.65 -8.00
CA LEU A 52 -2.49 13.03 -9.41
C LEU A 52 -3.39 12.12 -10.26
N ALA A 53 -3.35 10.81 -10.02
CA ALA A 53 -4.16 9.84 -10.75
C ALA A 53 -5.67 10.10 -10.55
N SER A 54 -6.09 10.41 -9.32
CA SER A 54 -7.48 10.76 -8.99
C SER A 54 -7.97 12.01 -9.73
N ARG A 55 -7.11 13.03 -9.83
CA ARG A 55 -7.42 14.25 -10.60
C ARG A 55 -7.55 13.97 -12.10
N ILE A 56 -6.70 13.12 -12.65
CA ILE A 56 -6.77 12.73 -14.07
C ILE A 56 -8.04 11.93 -14.35
N ASP A 57 -8.39 11.00 -13.46
CA ASP A 57 -9.63 10.22 -13.57
C ASP A 57 -10.89 11.01 -13.16
N ASN A 58 -10.73 12.29 -12.76
CA ASN A 58 -11.79 13.18 -12.33
C ASN A 58 -12.70 12.59 -11.23
N ARG A 59 -12.10 11.88 -10.27
CA ARG A 59 -12.78 11.34 -9.09
C ARG A 59 -11.86 11.37 -7.88
N ALA A 60 -12.41 11.61 -6.70
CA ALA A 60 -11.67 11.59 -5.45
C ALA A 60 -11.32 10.16 -5.01
N VAL A 61 -10.28 10.04 -4.16
CA VAL A 61 -10.03 8.81 -3.39
C VAL A 61 -11.16 8.63 -2.39
N ASP A 62 -11.79 7.47 -2.39
CA ASP A 62 -12.88 7.12 -1.49
C ASP A 62 -12.33 6.33 -0.28
N PHE A 63 -12.02 7.05 0.80
CA PHE A 63 -11.52 6.45 2.02
C PHE A 63 -12.58 5.60 2.74
N ASP A 64 -13.86 5.92 2.63
CA ASP A 64 -14.94 5.15 3.25
C ASP A 64 -15.04 3.77 2.59
N LYS A 65 -14.93 3.73 1.28
CA LYS A 65 -14.86 2.47 0.51
C LYS A 65 -13.63 1.63 0.89
N ILE A 66 -12.45 2.25 1.04
CA ILE A 66 -11.24 1.58 1.47
C ILE A 66 -11.42 0.99 2.88
N ASN A 67 -11.90 1.80 3.83
CA ASN A 67 -12.09 1.39 5.22
C ASN A 67 -13.14 0.27 5.34
N HIS A 68 -14.24 0.37 4.61
CA HIS A 68 -15.26 -0.69 4.54
C HIS A 68 -14.66 -2.00 4.01
N ALA A 69 -13.93 -1.95 2.92
CA ALA A 69 -13.29 -3.13 2.33
C ALA A 69 -12.30 -3.79 3.32
N THR A 70 -11.48 -2.98 4.01
CA THR A 70 -10.55 -3.48 5.02
C THR A 70 -11.29 -4.12 6.21
N SER A 71 -12.41 -3.52 6.67
CA SER A 71 -13.25 -4.08 7.73
C SER A 71 -13.80 -5.45 7.34
N VAL A 72 -14.37 -5.57 6.13
CA VAL A 72 -14.90 -6.85 5.62
C VAL A 72 -13.83 -7.93 5.57
N LEU A 73 -12.61 -7.58 5.11
CA LEU A 73 -11.50 -8.54 5.10
C LEU A 73 -11.06 -8.93 6.52
N SER A 74 -11.06 -7.99 7.46
CA SER A 74 -10.68 -8.24 8.86
C SER A 74 -11.67 -9.13 9.61
N GLU A 75 -12.94 -9.16 9.19
CA GLU A 75 -13.95 -10.08 9.73
C GLU A 75 -13.79 -11.51 9.22
N ARG A 76 -13.14 -11.69 8.07
CA ARG A 76 -13.03 -12.98 7.36
C ARG A 76 -11.67 -13.66 7.51
N PHE A 77 -10.64 -12.90 7.82
CA PHE A 77 -9.26 -13.38 7.86
C PHE A 77 -8.58 -12.97 9.16
N ASP A 78 -7.77 -13.84 9.73
CA ASP A 78 -7.01 -13.61 10.97
C ASP A 78 -6.03 -12.43 10.87
N ALA A 79 -5.61 -12.06 9.66
CA ALA A 79 -4.74 -10.92 9.39
C ALA A 79 -4.95 -10.37 7.97
N VAL A 80 -4.95 -9.05 7.85
CA VAL A 80 -4.97 -8.32 6.58
C VAL A 80 -3.66 -7.54 6.45
N LEU A 81 -2.89 -7.82 5.42
CA LEU A 81 -1.69 -7.07 5.08
C LEU A 81 -2.04 -5.99 4.04
N VAL A 82 -2.11 -4.74 4.49
CA VAL A 82 -2.47 -3.59 3.64
C VAL A 82 -1.22 -3.00 3.01
N GLU A 83 -1.18 -2.94 1.67
CA GLU A 83 -0.09 -2.34 0.91
C GLU A 83 -0.49 -0.99 0.34
N GLY A 84 0.39 0.02 0.51
CA GLY A 84 0.23 1.36 -0.04
C GLY A 84 0.66 1.48 -1.51
N ALA A 85 0.41 2.64 -2.10
CA ALA A 85 0.91 3.02 -3.42
C ALA A 85 2.12 3.96 -3.27
N GLY A 86 3.31 3.41 -3.43
CA GLY A 86 4.57 4.16 -3.26
C GLY A 86 5.04 4.23 -1.79
N GLY A 87 5.66 5.34 -1.41
CA GLY A 87 6.26 5.52 -0.09
C GLY A 87 5.36 6.27 0.91
N LEU A 88 5.85 6.39 2.16
CA LEU A 88 5.11 7.01 3.27
C LEU A 88 4.68 8.46 3.02
N MET A 89 5.46 9.22 2.28
CA MET A 89 5.20 10.64 2.00
C MET A 89 4.50 10.88 0.65
N VAL A 90 3.96 9.82 0.04
CA VAL A 90 3.19 9.95 -1.21
C VAL A 90 1.81 10.55 -0.89
N PRO A 91 1.38 11.61 -1.62
CA PRO A 91 0.07 12.19 -1.43
C PRO A 91 -1.03 11.27 -1.98
N LEU A 92 -1.97 10.93 -1.12
CA LEU A 92 -3.22 10.26 -1.46
C LEU A 92 -4.27 11.28 -1.95
N THR A 93 -4.28 12.43 -1.29
CA THR A 93 -5.04 13.63 -1.65
C THR A 93 -4.16 14.86 -1.40
N PRO A 94 -4.57 16.10 -1.78
CA PRO A 94 -3.82 17.32 -1.46
C PRO A 94 -3.49 17.47 0.03
N ASP A 95 -4.37 16.98 0.92
CA ASP A 95 -4.30 17.21 2.36
C ASP A 95 -3.98 15.93 3.16
N CYS A 96 -3.73 14.78 2.50
CA CYS A 96 -3.49 13.51 3.16
C CYS A 96 -2.36 12.73 2.48
N LEU A 97 -1.30 12.46 3.23
CA LEU A 97 -0.21 11.57 2.81
C LEU A 97 -0.53 10.12 3.22
N THR A 98 0.17 9.16 2.60
CA THR A 98 0.08 7.74 2.99
C THR A 98 0.33 7.56 4.49
N ILE A 99 1.34 8.25 5.04
CA ILE A 99 1.67 8.16 6.47
C ILE A 99 0.57 8.71 7.37
N ASP A 100 -0.16 9.74 6.92
CA ASP A 100 -1.28 10.31 7.68
C ASP A 100 -2.46 9.34 7.71
N TYR A 101 -2.73 8.66 6.61
CA TYR A 101 -3.73 7.58 6.56
C TYR A 101 -3.36 6.43 7.51
N ILE A 102 -2.09 5.99 7.53
CA ILE A 102 -1.61 4.95 8.46
C ILE A 102 -1.79 5.39 9.91
N GLN A 103 -1.44 6.65 10.24
CA GLN A 103 -1.62 7.20 11.58
C GLN A 103 -3.08 7.20 12.02
N HIS A 104 -4.00 7.64 11.16
CA HIS A 104 -5.44 7.67 11.45
C HIS A 104 -6.03 6.26 11.59
N SER A 105 -5.56 5.31 10.80
CA SER A 105 -6.03 3.92 10.86
C SER A 105 -5.54 3.18 12.10
N GLY A 106 -4.48 3.64 12.75
CA GLY A 106 -3.90 3.00 13.93
C GLY A 106 -3.29 1.62 13.66
N TYR A 107 -3.07 1.26 12.41
CA TYR A 107 -2.50 -0.04 12.06
C TYR A 107 -1.02 -0.13 12.41
N PRO A 108 -0.54 -1.29 12.91
CA PRO A 108 0.89 -1.51 13.09
C PRO A 108 1.60 -1.50 11.74
N LEU A 109 2.71 -0.76 11.65
CA LEU A 109 3.47 -0.58 10.43
C LEU A 109 4.56 -1.63 10.27
N VAL A 110 4.58 -2.31 9.12
CA VAL A 110 5.73 -3.08 8.62
C VAL A 110 6.48 -2.20 7.63
N PHE A 111 7.69 -1.77 7.99
CA PHE A 111 8.50 -0.91 7.13
C PHE A 111 9.48 -1.74 6.31
N VAL A 112 9.43 -1.58 4.98
CA VAL A 112 10.31 -2.32 4.05
C VAL A 112 11.40 -1.38 3.54
N THR A 113 12.67 -1.77 3.72
CA THR A 113 13.84 -1.08 3.17
C THR A 113 14.69 -2.02 2.33
N SER A 114 15.74 -1.52 1.69
CA SER A 114 16.62 -2.31 0.81
C SER A 114 18.06 -1.81 0.84
N GLY A 115 18.99 -2.54 0.21
CA GLY A 115 20.39 -2.17 0.07
C GLY A 115 20.73 -1.28 -1.11
N ARG A 116 19.78 -0.65 -1.76
CA ARG A 116 20.04 0.24 -2.91
C ARG A 116 20.75 1.52 -2.46
N LEU A 117 21.51 2.14 -3.36
CA LEU A 117 22.11 3.45 -3.11
C LEU A 117 21.01 4.47 -2.74
N GLY A 118 21.23 5.22 -1.66
CA GLY A 118 20.25 6.16 -1.12
C GLY A 118 19.29 5.57 -0.08
N SER A 119 19.23 4.24 0.08
CA SER A 119 18.28 3.61 1.01
C SER A 119 18.52 3.98 2.47
N VAL A 120 19.77 4.22 2.90
CA VAL A 120 20.06 4.69 4.26
C VAL A 120 19.38 6.03 4.51
N ASN A 121 19.52 6.99 3.57
CA ASN A 121 18.85 8.27 3.66
C ASN A 121 17.34 8.14 3.71
N HIS A 122 16.75 7.36 2.79
CA HIS A 122 15.30 7.13 2.76
C HIS A 122 14.79 6.44 4.03
N THR A 123 15.54 5.48 4.55
CA THR A 123 15.17 4.77 5.79
C THR A 123 15.19 5.70 6.99
N LEU A 124 16.23 6.52 7.16
CA LEU A 124 16.33 7.44 8.29
C LEU A 124 15.27 8.53 8.24
N LEU A 125 14.99 9.11 7.07
CA LEU A 125 13.90 10.08 6.89
C LEU A 125 12.53 9.45 7.18
N SER A 126 12.33 8.20 6.78
CA SER A 126 11.09 7.48 7.07
C SER A 126 10.92 7.21 8.56
N PHE A 127 11.98 6.82 9.25
CA PHE A 127 11.93 6.60 10.70
C PHE A 127 11.64 7.90 11.47
N GLU A 128 12.26 9.01 11.09
CA GLU A 128 11.95 10.32 11.67
C GLU A 128 10.47 10.68 11.47
N ALA A 129 9.92 10.44 10.27
CA ALA A 129 8.52 10.73 9.99
C ALA A 129 7.55 9.83 10.78
N ILE A 130 7.90 8.55 10.96
CA ILE A 130 7.14 7.57 11.76
C ILE A 130 7.15 7.98 13.24
N GLU A 131 8.32 8.26 13.78
CA GLU A 131 8.51 8.65 15.19
C GLU A 131 7.75 9.94 15.53
N ARG A 132 7.89 10.98 14.70
CA ARG A 132 7.18 12.25 14.88
C ARG A 132 5.66 12.13 14.92
N ARG A 133 5.10 11.10 14.28
CA ARG A 133 3.66 10.83 14.25
C ARG A 133 3.20 9.81 15.30
N GLY A 134 4.12 9.27 16.08
CA GLY A 134 3.80 8.25 17.10
C GLY A 134 3.23 6.95 16.50
N ILE A 135 3.59 6.62 15.26
CA ILE A 135 3.10 5.41 14.59
C ILE A 135 3.78 4.18 15.17
N SER A 136 3.00 3.15 15.48
CA SER A 136 3.51 1.87 15.97
C SER A 136 4.27 1.13 14.88
N LEU A 137 5.60 1.13 14.97
CA LEU A 137 6.47 0.35 14.09
C LEU A 137 6.55 -1.09 14.61
N HIS A 138 5.87 -2.02 13.91
CA HIS A 138 5.84 -3.43 14.29
C HIS A 138 7.16 -4.13 13.96
N THR A 139 7.67 -3.94 12.73
CA THR A 139 8.94 -4.53 12.29
C THR A 139 9.53 -3.79 11.09
N VAL A 140 10.83 -4.03 10.87
CA VAL A 140 11.56 -3.56 9.69
C VAL A 140 12.00 -4.77 8.88
N MET A 141 11.63 -4.80 7.62
CA MET A 141 12.04 -5.83 6.67
C MET A 141 13.10 -5.30 5.71
N TYR A 142 14.26 -5.95 5.69
CA TYR A 142 15.31 -5.60 4.74
C TYR A 142 15.20 -6.46 3.49
N ASN A 143 14.80 -5.83 2.37
CA ASN A 143 14.66 -6.51 1.09
C ASN A 143 16.03 -6.68 0.40
N LEU A 144 16.47 -7.91 0.25
CA LEU A 144 17.74 -8.28 -0.42
C LEU A 144 17.61 -8.28 -1.95
N TYR A 145 16.42 -8.11 -2.51
CA TYR A 145 16.20 -8.09 -3.95
C TYR A 145 16.11 -6.65 -4.50
N PRO A 146 16.69 -6.33 -5.67
CA PRO A 146 17.57 -7.22 -6.43
C PRO A 146 18.90 -7.43 -5.71
N LYS A 147 19.44 -8.66 -5.76
CA LYS A 147 20.78 -8.94 -5.24
C LYS A 147 21.72 -7.90 -5.82
N GLY A 148 22.26 -7.04 -4.97
CA GLY A 148 23.22 -6.04 -5.40
C GLY A 148 24.32 -6.73 -6.20
N ARG A 149 24.73 -6.15 -7.33
CA ARG A 149 26.01 -6.54 -7.92
C ARG A 149 27.04 -6.21 -6.86
N THR A 150 27.54 -7.23 -6.16
CA THR A 150 28.79 -7.15 -5.41
C THR A 150 29.86 -6.73 -6.43
N ARG A 151 30.32 -5.49 -6.35
CA ARG A 151 31.54 -5.06 -7.01
C ARG A 151 32.72 -5.54 -6.18
#